data_6f6354aae008abb3ada6ca58a9a34c14
#
_entry.id   6f6354aae008abb3ada6ca58a9a34c14
#
_cell.length_a   1.000
_cell.length_b   1.000
_cell.length_c   1.000
_cell.angle_alpha   90.00
_cell.angle_beta   90.00
_cell.angle_gamma   90.00
#
_symmetry.space_group_name_H-M   'P 1'
#
loop_
_entity.id
_entity.type
_entity.pdbx_description
1 polymer ?
#
loop_
_entity_poly.entity_id
_entity_poly.type
_entity_poly.pdbx_seq_one_letter_code
_entity_poly.pdbx_strand_id
1 'polypeptide(L)'
;VPTTGKIFFEGKDVNEIGLEAHRRNNVAFIFQNYNLIDYMTPAENVMLTSKKPPIPELIKVGLTEEEAKRNVLKLSGGQQQRVAIARALASEAPVVLADEPTGNLDEDTAKEITVLLKDSAHVLGKCVVVVTHSTEIAKQADVVFRLTHGQLLTLEEAEKARQVESVE
;
A
#
# COMPACT_ATOMS: atom_id res chain seq x y z
N VAL A 1 -4.51 11.41 14.17
CA VAL A 1 -5.78 12.12 14.38
C VAL A 1 -5.66 13.46 13.68
N PRO A 2 -6.61 13.86 12.83
CA PRO A 2 -6.55 15.15 12.17
C PRO A 2 -6.60 16.30 13.20
N THR A 3 -5.95 17.42 12.88
CA THR A 3 -5.98 18.62 13.74
C THR A 3 -7.38 19.22 13.77
N THR A 4 -8.08 19.17 12.64
CA THR A 4 -9.48 19.60 12.48
C THR A 4 -10.18 18.65 11.50
N GLY A 5 -11.51 18.65 11.51
CA GLY A 5 -12.31 17.80 10.63
C GLY A 5 -12.51 16.38 11.16
N LYS A 6 -13.12 15.54 10.36
CA LYS A 6 -13.49 14.17 10.68
C LYS A 6 -13.10 13.22 9.54
N ILE A 7 -12.79 12.00 9.88
CA ILE A 7 -12.55 10.90 8.93
C ILE A 7 -13.73 9.94 9.02
N PHE A 8 -14.32 9.61 7.88
CA PHE A 8 -15.42 8.67 7.80
C PHE A 8 -15.00 7.39 7.08
N PHE A 9 -15.43 6.26 7.59
CA PHE A 9 -15.33 4.97 6.95
C PHE A 9 -16.74 4.37 6.84
N GLU A 10 -17.20 4.08 5.63
CA GLU A 10 -18.57 3.61 5.35
C GLU A 10 -19.66 4.46 6.04
N GLY A 11 -19.48 5.78 6.01
CA GLY A 11 -20.41 6.76 6.59
C GLY A 11 -20.36 6.91 8.11
N LYS A 12 -19.50 6.18 8.83
CA LYS A 12 -19.31 6.28 10.29
C LYS A 12 -18.02 7.03 10.62
N ASP A 13 -18.07 7.91 11.61
CA ASP A 13 -16.87 8.58 12.13
C ASP A 13 -15.90 7.53 12.68
N VAL A 14 -14.64 7.58 12.24
CA VAL A 14 -13.59 6.64 12.67
C VAL A 14 -13.37 6.70 14.18
N ASN A 15 -13.62 7.84 14.84
CA ASN A 15 -13.55 7.96 16.29
C ASN A 15 -14.69 7.17 16.98
N GLU A 16 -15.86 7.05 16.36
CA GLU A 16 -16.98 6.24 16.89
C GLU A 16 -16.71 4.74 16.70
N ILE A 17 -16.03 4.35 15.60
CA ILE A 17 -15.58 2.96 15.39
C ILE A 17 -14.51 2.59 16.42
N GLY A 18 -13.70 3.55 16.85
CA GLY A 18 -12.49 3.37 17.63
C GLY A 18 -11.25 3.16 16.74
N LEU A 19 -10.25 4.02 16.92
CA LEU A 19 -9.04 4.04 16.07
C LEU A 19 -8.28 2.71 16.03
N GLU A 20 -8.23 1.99 17.15
CA GLU A 20 -7.57 0.68 17.21
C GLU A 20 -8.34 -0.37 16.41
N ALA A 21 -9.66 -0.46 16.60
CA ALA A 21 -10.52 -1.38 15.88
C ALA A 21 -10.49 -1.08 14.37
N HIS A 22 -10.54 0.20 13.99
CA HIS A 22 -10.46 0.65 12.60
C HIS A 22 -9.13 0.22 11.96
N ARG A 23 -7.98 0.48 12.62
CA ARG A 23 -6.66 0.08 12.09
C ARG A 23 -6.50 -1.43 12.00
N ARG A 24 -7.05 -2.19 12.93
CA ARG A 24 -6.94 -3.65 12.94
C ARG A 24 -7.76 -4.31 11.85
N ASN A 25 -8.98 -3.82 11.62
CA ASN A 25 -9.97 -4.55 10.82
C ASN A 25 -10.18 -3.94 9.43
N ASN A 26 -9.96 -2.62 9.29
CA ASN A 26 -10.38 -1.90 8.09
C ASN A 26 -9.22 -1.42 7.23
N VAL A 27 -7.99 -1.38 7.76
CA VAL A 27 -6.85 -0.80 7.03
C VAL A 27 -5.64 -1.72 7.09
N ALA A 28 -5.10 -2.05 5.93
CA ALA A 28 -3.80 -2.67 5.78
C ALA A 28 -2.78 -1.64 5.28
N PHE A 29 -1.55 -1.71 5.77
CA PHE A 29 -0.48 -0.76 5.42
C PHE A 29 0.67 -1.44 4.70
N ILE A 30 1.16 -0.78 3.66
CA ILE A 30 2.44 -1.06 3.01
C ILE A 30 3.31 0.18 3.25
N PHE A 31 4.36 0.04 4.05
CA PHE A 31 5.27 1.13 4.40
C PHE A 31 6.51 1.11 3.51
N GLN A 32 7.09 2.26 3.26
CA GLN A 32 8.35 2.41 2.55
C GLN A 32 9.50 1.63 3.21
N ASN A 33 9.54 1.58 4.54
CA ASN A 33 10.55 0.86 5.34
C ASN A 33 10.11 -0.57 5.72
N TYR A 34 9.24 -1.22 4.94
CA TYR A 34 8.74 -2.59 5.09
C TYR A 34 8.01 -2.87 6.40
N ASN A 35 8.50 -2.39 7.52
CA ASN A 35 7.95 -2.59 8.88
C ASN A 35 7.66 -4.08 9.18
N LEU A 36 8.63 -4.94 8.87
CA LEU A 36 8.60 -6.37 9.15
C LEU A 36 9.13 -6.66 10.55
N ILE A 37 8.75 -7.79 11.11
CA ILE A 37 9.31 -8.28 12.37
C ILE A 37 10.59 -9.06 12.06
N ASP A 38 11.73 -8.51 12.44
CA ASP A 38 13.07 -8.92 12.03
C ASP A 38 13.45 -10.36 12.39
N TYR A 39 12.98 -10.87 13.52
CA TYR A 39 13.27 -12.23 13.99
C TYR A 39 12.32 -13.29 13.40
N MET A 40 11.33 -12.89 12.64
CA MET A 40 10.36 -13.76 11.98
C MET A 40 10.78 -14.11 10.55
N THR A 41 10.20 -15.18 10.04
CA THR A 41 10.21 -15.53 8.62
C THR A 41 9.17 -14.71 7.86
N PRO A 42 9.24 -14.61 6.50
CA PRO A 42 8.18 -14.07 5.67
C PRO A 42 6.81 -14.68 5.95
N ALA A 43 6.74 -16.00 6.08
CA ALA A 43 5.51 -16.71 6.37
C ALA A 43 4.87 -16.25 7.69
N GLU A 44 5.68 -16.15 8.75
CA GLU A 44 5.22 -15.66 10.05
C GLU A 44 4.78 -14.19 10.01
N ASN A 45 5.49 -13.33 9.27
CA ASN A 45 5.09 -11.94 9.07
C ASN A 45 3.72 -11.81 8.40
N VAL A 46 3.40 -12.66 7.40
CA VAL A 46 2.08 -12.69 6.75
C VAL A 46 1.00 -13.17 7.72
N MET A 47 1.26 -14.18 8.54
CA MET A 47 0.32 -14.71 9.51
C MET A 47 -0.06 -13.71 10.62
N LEU A 48 0.68 -12.64 10.82
CA LEU A 48 0.32 -11.57 11.77
C LEU A 48 -1.01 -10.86 11.41
N THR A 49 -1.33 -10.81 10.12
CA THR A 49 -2.49 -10.05 9.62
C THR A 49 -3.51 -10.90 8.89
N SER A 50 -3.23 -12.18 8.67
CA SER A 50 -4.08 -13.07 7.88
C SER A 50 -4.15 -14.48 8.45
N LYS A 51 -5.32 -15.10 8.32
CA LYS A 51 -5.53 -16.53 8.60
C LYS A 51 -5.32 -17.42 7.36
N LYS A 52 -5.08 -16.80 6.19
CA LYS A 52 -4.80 -17.53 4.95
C LYS A 52 -3.45 -18.23 5.04
N PRO A 53 -3.28 -19.37 4.34
CA PRO A 53 -1.97 -20.01 4.22
C PRO A 53 -0.93 -19.01 3.66
N PRO A 54 0.20 -18.75 4.34
CA PRO A 54 1.10 -17.67 3.96
C PRO A 54 1.92 -17.96 2.69
N ILE A 55 2.25 -19.23 2.44
CA ILE A 55 3.12 -19.60 1.30
C ILE A 55 2.49 -19.21 -0.06
N PRO A 56 1.22 -19.54 -0.36
CA PRO A 56 0.59 -19.08 -1.61
C PRO A 56 0.57 -17.56 -1.76
N GLU A 57 0.36 -16.81 -0.68
CA GLU A 57 0.34 -15.34 -0.72
C GLU A 57 1.75 -14.76 -1.00
N LEU A 58 2.80 -15.40 -0.49
CA LEU A 58 4.19 -15.02 -0.78
C LEU A 58 4.61 -15.37 -2.21
N ILE A 59 4.15 -16.51 -2.74
CA ILE A 59 4.41 -16.89 -4.14
C ILE A 59 3.75 -15.90 -5.11
N LYS A 60 2.55 -15.39 -4.83
CA LYS A 60 1.87 -14.39 -5.66
C LYS A 60 2.69 -13.11 -5.85
N VAL A 61 3.48 -12.73 -4.87
CA VAL A 61 4.37 -11.56 -4.95
C VAL A 61 5.78 -11.92 -5.43
N GLY A 62 5.99 -13.11 -5.97
CA GLY A 62 7.24 -13.55 -6.60
C GLY A 62 8.32 -14.03 -5.63
N LEU A 63 7.96 -14.46 -4.42
CA LEU A 63 8.89 -15.16 -3.51
C LEU A 63 8.80 -16.66 -3.70
N THR A 64 9.92 -17.35 -3.51
CA THR A 64 9.96 -18.82 -3.51
C THR A 64 9.54 -19.37 -2.14
N GLU A 65 9.17 -20.66 -2.11
CA GLU A 65 8.85 -21.35 -0.86
C GLU A 65 10.05 -21.43 0.09
N GLU A 66 11.27 -21.51 -0.43
CA GLU A 66 12.48 -21.50 0.36
C GLU A 66 12.71 -20.15 1.03
N GLU A 67 12.54 -19.04 0.29
CA GLU A 67 12.64 -17.68 0.82
C GLU A 67 11.58 -17.40 1.88
N ALA A 68 10.37 -17.93 1.70
CA ALA A 68 9.27 -17.80 2.66
C ALA A 68 9.57 -18.39 4.05
N LYS A 69 10.53 -19.32 4.14
CA LYS A 69 10.94 -20.03 5.36
C LYS A 69 12.23 -19.50 5.98
N ARG A 70 12.96 -18.61 5.31
CA ARG A 70 14.20 -18.01 5.85
C ARG A 70 13.86 -16.89 6.84
N ASN A 71 14.85 -16.52 7.66
CA ASN A 71 14.73 -15.28 8.43
C ASN A 71 14.64 -14.08 7.47
N VAL A 72 13.71 -13.15 7.74
CA VAL A 72 13.43 -12.02 6.86
C VAL A 72 14.63 -11.10 6.62
N LEU A 73 15.55 -10.97 7.58
CA LEU A 73 16.78 -10.19 7.44
C LEU A 73 17.78 -10.78 6.44
N LYS A 74 17.61 -12.05 6.03
CA LYS A 74 18.44 -12.69 5.00
C LYS A 74 17.93 -12.46 3.58
N LEU A 75 16.82 -11.75 3.44
CA LEU A 75 16.23 -11.37 2.18
C LEU A 75 16.80 -10.02 1.70
N SER A 76 16.84 -9.82 0.38
CA SER A 76 17.16 -8.52 -0.21
C SER A 76 16.07 -7.48 0.14
N GLY A 77 16.37 -6.19 0.02
CA GLY A 77 15.40 -5.13 0.26
C GLY A 77 14.14 -5.28 -0.58
N GLY A 78 14.29 -5.62 -1.88
CA GLY A 78 13.13 -5.89 -2.76
C GLY A 78 12.32 -7.10 -2.32
N GLN A 79 12.95 -8.17 -1.84
CA GLN A 79 12.24 -9.32 -1.29
C GLN A 79 11.50 -8.98 0.01
N GLN A 80 12.10 -8.17 0.89
CA GLN A 80 11.44 -7.69 2.11
C GLN A 80 10.23 -6.83 1.77
N GLN A 81 10.31 -5.96 0.75
CA GLN A 81 9.17 -5.18 0.27
C GLN A 81 8.04 -6.10 -0.22
N ARG A 82 8.36 -7.14 -1.00
CA ARG A 82 7.38 -8.14 -1.45
C ARG A 82 6.71 -8.86 -0.26
N VAL A 83 7.42 -9.14 0.83
CA VAL A 83 6.82 -9.69 2.07
C VAL A 83 5.83 -8.71 2.69
N ALA A 84 6.19 -7.42 2.79
CA ALA A 84 5.31 -6.39 3.33
C ALA A 84 4.03 -6.24 2.49
N ILE A 85 4.15 -6.33 1.18
CA ILE A 85 3.02 -6.31 0.25
C ILE A 85 2.15 -7.56 0.43
N ALA A 86 2.75 -8.76 0.45
CA ALA A 86 2.02 -10.01 0.70
C ALA A 86 1.24 -9.96 2.01
N ARG A 87 1.85 -9.46 3.09
CA ARG A 87 1.20 -9.28 4.40
C ARG A 87 -0.02 -8.37 4.31
N ALA A 88 0.08 -7.24 3.59
CA ALA A 88 -1.03 -6.32 3.42
C ALA A 88 -2.15 -6.89 2.54
N LEU A 89 -1.81 -7.54 1.43
CA LEU A 89 -2.79 -8.10 0.50
C LEU A 89 -3.49 -9.36 1.05
N ALA A 90 -2.80 -10.14 1.88
CA ALA A 90 -3.38 -11.30 2.56
C ALA A 90 -4.42 -10.91 3.63
N SER A 91 -4.33 -9.69 4.18
CA SER A 91 -5.29 -9.14 5.14
C SER A 91 -6.69 -9.06 4.54
N GLU A 92 -7.72 -9.27 5.38
CA GLU A 92 -9.13 -9.08 5.00
C GLU A 92 -9.56 -7.61 4.98
N ALA A 93 -8.71 -6.69 5.44
CA ALA A 93 -9.00 -5.27 5.46
C ALA A 93 -9.43 -4.75 4.08
N PRO A 94 -10.55 -4.01 3.99
CA PRO A 94 -11.06 -3.51 2.71
C PRO A 94 -10.24 -2.33 2.15
N VAL A 95 -9.44 -1.66 2.97
CA VAL A 95 -8.59 -0.55 2.54
C VAL A 95 -7.12 -0.93 2.63
N VAL A 96 -6.36 -0.63 1.58
CA VAL A 96 -4.89 -0.75 1.54
C VAL A 96 -4.30 0.64 1.36
N LEU A 97 -3.47 1.08 2.30
CA LEU A 97 -2.71 2.32 2.22
C LEU A 97 -1.25 1.98 1.95
N ALA A 98 -0.71 2.44 0.84
CA ALA A 98 0.65 2.15 0.40
C ALA A 98 1.46 3.45 0.28
N ASP A 99 2.58 3.50 0.97
CA ASP A 99 3.53 4.61 0.95
C ASP A 99 4.79 4.14 0.20
N GLU A 100 5.02 4.71 -0.99
CA GLU A 100 6.11 4.37 -1.93
C GLU A 100 6.33 2.84 -2.10
N PRO A 101 5.28 2.06 -2.46
CA PRO A 101 5.33 0.60 -2.42
C PRO A 101 6.37 -0.02 -3.36
N THR A 102 6.85 0.73 -4.33
CA THR A 102 7.81 0.26 -5.36
C THR A 102 9.14 1.01 -5.34
N GLY A 103 9.34 1.96 -4.42
CA GLY A 103 10.49 2.84 -4.41
C GLY A 103 11.86 2.15 -4.28
N ASN A 104 11.90 0.95 -3.72
CA ASN A 104 13.12 0.15 -3.52
C ASN A 104 13.19 -1.08 -4.45
N LEU A 105 12.37 -1.12 -5.51
CA LEU A 105 12.29 -2.23 -6.44
C LEU A 105 12.91 -1.86 -7.79
N ASP A 106 13.43 -2.86 -8.50
CA ASP A 106 13.77 -2.73 -9.90
C ASP A 106 12.50 -2.52 -10.75
N GLU A 107 12.67 -2.02 -11.98
CA GLU A 107 11.56 -1.62 -12.84
C GLU A 107 10.57 -2.76 -13.14
N ASP A 108 11.08 -3.97 -13.39
CA ASP A 108 10.24 -5.12 -13.73
C ASP A 108 9.43 -5.58 -12.50
N THR A 109 10.08 -5.68 -11.35
CA THR A 109 9.41 -5.95 -10.07
C THR A 109 8.37 -4.87 -9.73
N ALA A 110 8.70 -3.59 -9.95
CA ALA A 110 7.76 -2.49 -9.71
C ALA A 110 6.49 -2.61 -10.57
N LYS A 111 6.62 -3.02 -11.84
CA LYS A 111 5.48 -3.30 -12.74
C LYS A 111 4.61 -4.45 -12.21
N GLU A 112 5.24 -5.57 -11.81
CA GLU A 112 4.51 -6.72 -11.27
C GLU A 112 3.72 -6.34 -10.00
N ILE A 113 4.34 -5.61 -9.08
CA ILE A 113 3.68 -5.14 -7.85
C ILE A 113 2.54 -4.17 -8.17
N THR A 114 2.70 -3.29 -9.15
CA THR A 114 1.64 -2.38 -9.57
C THR A 114 0.43 -3.14 -10.10
N VAL A 115 0.64 -4.21 -10.88
CA VAL A 115 -0.44 -5.10 -11.34
C VAL A 115 -1.14 -5.74 -10.14
N LEU A 116 -0.40 -6.27 -9.15
CA LEU A 116 -1.00 -6.88 -7.95
C LEU A 116 -1.85 -5.89 -7.15
N LEU A 117 -1.40 -4.64 -7.00
CA LEU A 117 -2.17 -3.60 -6.33
C LEU A 117 -3.45 -3.27 -7.11
N LYS A 118 -3.36 -3.16 -8.43
CA LYS A 118 -4.50 -2.92 -9.32
C LYS A 118 -5.51 -4.08 -9.27
N ASP A 119 -5.04 -5.32 -9.33
CA ASP A 119 -5.89 -6.51 -9.20
C ASP A 119 -6.57 -6.55 -7.83
N SER A 120 -5.88 -6.11 -6.78
CA SER A 120 -6.48 -6.00 -5.45
C SER A 120 -7.64 -5.01 -5.39
N ALA A 121 -7.58 -3.93 -6.17
CA ALA A 121 -8.69 -3.00 -6.32
C ALA A 121 -9.82 -3.56 -7.19
N HIS A 122 -9.51 -4.04 -8.39
CA HIS A 122 -10.51 -4.37 -9.40
C HIS A 122 -11.11 -5.78 -9.25
N VAL A 123 -10.30 -6.75 -8.80
CA VAL A 123 -10.72 -8.15 -8.67
C VAL A 123 -11.17 -8.47 -7.25
N LEU A 124 -10.43 -7.96 -6.24
CA LEU A 124 -10.76 -8.23 -4.84
C LEU A 124 -11.65 -7.15 -4.20
N GLY A 125 -11.98 -6.08 -4.93
CA GLY A 125 -12.86 -5.01 -4.47
C GLY A 125 -12.29 -4.17 -3.31
N LYS A 126 -10.97 -4.13 -3.14
CA LYS A 126 -10.32 -3.31 -2.12
C LYS A 126 -10.19 -1.85 -2.57
N CYS A 127 -10.30 -0.92 -1.63
CA CYS A 127 -9.90 0.47 -1.87
C CYS A 127 -8.37 0.58 -1.68
N VAL A 128 -7.63 0.79 -2.77
CA VAL A 128 -6.17 0.90 -2.74
C VAL A 128 -5.77 2.35 -2.92
N VAL A 129 -5.16 2.94 -1.91
CA VAL A 129 -4.64 4.31 -1.94
C VAL A 129 -3.11 4.26 -1.93
N VAL A 130 -2.48 4.83 -2.95
CA VAL A 130 -1.02 4.82 -3.10
C VAL A 130 -0.50 6.25 -3.05
N VAL A 131 0.48 6.50 -2.21
CA VAL A 131 1.32 7.71 -2.24
C VAL A 131 2.59 7.35 -2.98
N THR A 132 2.92 8.09 -4.05
CA THR A 132 4.11 7.79 -4.85
C THR A 132 4.58 8.99 -5.66
N HIS A 133 5.87 9.02 -5.96
CA HIS A 133 6.49 9.91 -6.94
C HIS A 133 6.54 9.29 -8.34
N SER A 134 6.18 8.01 -8.50
CA SER A 134 6.22 7.31 -9.79
C SER A 134 5.05 7.71 -10.69
N THR A 135 5.39 8.34 -11.81
CA THR A 135 4.40 8.67 -12.86
C THR A 135 3.81 7.42 -13.51
N GLU A 136 4.56 6.32 -13.54
CA GLU A 136 4.10 5.04 -14.11
C GLU A 136 2.99 4.40 -13.26
N ILE A 137 3.10 4.47 -11.93
CA ILE A 137 2.04 4.02 -11.03
C ILE A 137 0.82 4.96 -11.16
N ALA A 138 1.05 6.27 -11.14
CA ALA A 138 -0.02 7.25 -11.25
C ALA A 138 -0.86 7.06 -12.53
N LYS A 139 -0.23 6.76 -13.68
CA LYS A 139 -0.94 6.47 -14.94
C LYS A 139 -1.84 5.24 -14.89
N GLN A 140 -1.63 4.32 -13.96
CA GLN A 140 -2.40 3.09 -13.83
C GLN A 140 -3.52 3.17 -12.78
N ALA A 141 -3.58 4.28 -12.05
CA ALA A 141 -4.63 4.52 -11.06
C ALA A 141 -5.93 5.00 -11.73
N ASP A 142 -7.06 4.63 -11.14
CA ASP A 142 -8.39 5.06 -11.60
C ASP A 142 -8.62 6.55 -11.34
N VAL A 143 -8.06 7.06 -10.22
CA VAL A 143 -8.14 8.47 -9.82
C VAL A 143 -6.78 8.92 -9.31
N VAL A 144 -6.36 10.10 -9.74
CA VAL A 144 -5.07 10.69 -9.34
C VAL A 144 -5.31 12.06 -8.72
N PHE A 145 -4.74 12.25 -7.54
CA PHE A 145 -4.66 13.55 -6.88
C PHE A 145 -3.20 13.99 -6.80
N ARG A 146 -2.98 15.29 -6.92
CA ARG A 146 -1.68 15.90 -6.68
C ARG A 146 -1.68 16.67 -5.37
N LEU A 147 -0.70 16.40 -4.52
CA LEU A 147 -0.47 17.19 -3.31
C LEU A 147 0.54 18.30 -3.66
N THR A 148 0.10 19.56 -3.57
CA THR A 148 0.91 20.75 -3.86
C THR A 148 0.65 21.80 -2.79
N HIS A 149 1.71 22.31 -2.15
CA HIS A 149 1.62 23.32 -1.08
C HIS A 149 0.59 22.98 0.02
N GLY A 150 0.49 21.69 0.38
CA GLY A 150 -0.46 21.22 1.40
C GLY A 150 -1.91 21.09 0.94
N GLN A 151 -2.20 21.34 -0.35
CA GLN A 151 -3.51 21.18 -0.95
C GLN A 151 -3.57 19.93 -1.81
N LEU A 152 -4.65 19.17 -1.70
CA LEU A 152 -4.93 18.01 -2.52
C LEU A 152 -5.79 18.45 -3.70
N LEU A 153 -5.25 18.38 -4.91
CA LEU A 153 -5.87 18.84 -6.14
C LEU A 153 -6.09 17.66 -7.09
N THR A 154 -7.17 17.69 -7.86
CA THR A 154 -7.33 16.83 -9.02
C THR A 154 -6.29 17.20 -10.10
N LEU A 155 -6.04 16.33 -11.09
CA LEU A 155 -5.11 16.65 -12.17
C LEU A 155 -5.51 17.92 -12.93
N GLU A 156 -6.78 18.10 -13.20
CA GLU A 156 -7.30 19.29 -13.89
C GLU A 156 -7.07 20.60 -13.09
N GLU A 157 -7.31 20.55 -11.78
CA GLU A 157 -7.06 21.69 -10.89
C GLU A 157 -5.57 22.00 -10.78
N ALA A 158 -4.72 20.98 -10.70
CA ALA A 158 -3.27 21.13 -10.63
C ALA A 158 -2.68 21.72 -11.93
N GLU A 159 -3.23 21.38 -13.10
CA GLU A 159 -2.83 21.97 -14.38
C GLU A 159 -3.23 23.44 -14.49
N LYS A 160 -4.46 23.79 -14.07
CA LYS A 160 -4.92 25.19 -14.02
C LYS A 160 -4.05 26.04 -13.08
N ALA A 161 -3.71 25.52 -11.89
CA ALA A 161 -2.85 26.23 -10.94
C ALA A 161 -1.46 26.52 -11.53
N ARG A 162 -0.85 25.58 -12.25
CA ARG A 162 0.45 25.77 -12.91
C ARG A 162 0.42 26.84 -14.02
N GLN A 163 -0.66 26.92 -14.76
CA GLN A 163 -0.81 27.93 -15.81
C GLN A 163 -0.87 29.35 -15.25
N VAL A 164 -1.44 29.52 -14.09
CA VAL A 164 -1.51 30.84 -13.41
C VAL A 164 -0.13 31.25 -12.87
N GLU A 165 0.63 30.34 -12.25
CA GLU A 165 1.98 30.61 -11.74
C GLU A 165 3.03 30.87 -12.85
N SER A 166 2.79 30.44 -14.08
CA SER A 166 3.71 30.64 -15.21
C SER A 166 3.51 31.99 -15.93
N VAL A 167 2.55 32.80 -15.52
CA VAL A 167 2.19 34.10 -16.14
C VAL A 167 2.64 35.29 -15.27
N GLU A 168 3.11 35.03 -14.05
CA GLU A 168 3.77 36.01 -13.18
C GLU A 168 5.32 35.92 -13.29
#